data_c610695324b306a4899de1b9ddd7d190
#
_entry.id   c610695324b306a4899de1b9ddd7d190
#
_cell.length_a   1.000
_cell.length_b   1.000
_cell.length_c   1.000
_cell.angle_alpha   90.00
_cell.angle_beta   90.00
_cell.angle_gamma   90.00
#
_symmetry.space_group_name_H-M   'P 1'
#
loop_
_entity.id
_entity.type
_entity.pdbx_description
1 polymer ?
#
loop_
_entity_poly.entity_id
_entity_poly.type
_entity_poly.pdbx_seq_one_letter_code
_entity_poly.pdbx_strand_id
1 'polypeptide(L)'
;MLELPELPEVPELPFGLRSYGPDGGWVYEDGSLTGQAGAGQDRFVSPAADSAEPASDAPRLLGTPEGDFQLIARVTADLAAPGDAGALALEVAERKWAKLCLELSPDRPTICTVVTRDHSDDANAFVVDVPSHWLRISRTGKAFAFHASPDGERWTFVRVFTLGTAEEATSACVGFLAQSPKGEGCGARFEGIAFRGYGVGELRDGS
;
A
#
# COMPACT_ATOMS: atom_id res chain seq x y z
N MET A 1 -23.06 22.72 8.78
CA MET A 1 -22.75 21.46 8.13
C MET A 1 -21.27 21.57 7.80
N LEU A 2 -20.42 20.80 8.46
CA LEU A 2 -19.00 20.73 8.05
C LEU A 2 -18.99 19.99 6.71
N GLU A 3 -18.57 20.66 5.66
CA GLU A 3 -18.29 19.98 4.39
C GLU A 3 -17.16 19.00 4.65
N LEU A 4 -17.39 17.72 4.31
CA LEU A 4 -16.32 16.73 4.30
C LEU A 4 -15.31 17.21 3.24
N PRO A 5 -14.01 17.14 3.51
CA PRO A 5 -13.02 17.51 2.51
C PRO A 5 -13.25 16.68 1.24
N GLU A 6 -13.25 17.35 0.10
CA GLU A 6 -13.38 16.71 -1.21
C GLU A 6 -12.15 15.85 -1.44
N LEU A 7 -12.35 14.56 -1.70
CA LEU A 7 -11.23 13.65 -1.93
C LEU A 7 -10.60 13.92 -3.30
N PRO A 8 -9.28 13.81 -3.43
CA PRO A 8 -8.62 14.09 -4.69
C PRO A 8 -9.03 13.06 -5.76
N GLU A 9 -9.30 13.56 -6.96
CA GLU A 9 -9.36 12.74 -8.16
C GLU A 9 -7.93 12.43 -8.63
N VAL A 10 -7.64 11.17 -8.94
CA VAL A 10 -6.38 10.72 -9.53
C VAL A 10 -6.70 10.26 -10.95
N PRO A 11 -6.39 11.09 -11.98
CA PRO A 11 -6.85 10.85 -13.35
C PRO A 11 -6.35 9.54 -13.98
N GLU A 12 -5.25 9.00 -13.47
CA GLU A 12 -4.66 7.73 -13.93
C GLU A 12 -5.45 6.50 -13.49
N LEU A 13 -6.40 6.66 -12.55
CA LEU A 13 -7.23 5.57 -12.04
C LEU A 13 -8.61 5.56 -12.69
N PRO A 14 -9.10 4.41 -13.20
CA PRO A 14 -10.43 4.30 -13.80
C PRO A 14 -11.56 4.17 -12.77
N PHE A 15 -11.27 4.37 -11.49
CA PHE A 15 -12.22 4.27 -10.37
C PHE A 15 -12.01 5.39 -9.34
N GLY A 16 -13.08 5.75 -8.64
CA GLY A 16 -13.02 6.73 -7.56
C GLY A 16 -12.36 6.15 -6.30
N LEU A 17 -11.76 7.05 -5.53
CA LEU A 17 -11.08 6.73 -4.28
C LEU A 17 -11.97 7.10 -3.08
N ARG A 18 -11.76 6.39 -1.96
CA ARG A 18 -12.37 6.67 -0.66
C ARG A 18 -11.28 6.69 0.42
N SER A 19 -11.45 7.58 1.40
CA SER A 19 -10.57 7.65 2.57
C SER A 19 -11.01 6.64 3.63
N TYR A 20 -10.05 5.99 4.25
CA TYR A 20 -10.22 5.05 5.34
C TYR A 20 -9.22 5.34 6.45
N GLY A 21 -9.61 5.04 7.70
CA GLY A 21 -8.80 5.31 8.88
C GLY A 21 -8.76 6.81 9.24
N PRO A 22 -7.70 7.27 9.90
CA PRO A 22 -7.50 8.69 10.19
C PRO A 22 -7.44 9.54 8.92
N ASP A 23 -7.69 10.84 9.06
CA ASP A 23 -7.53 11.79 7.96
C ASP A 23 -6.04 11.83 7.54
N GLY A 24 -5.79 11.57 6.27
CA GLY A 24 -4.46 11.57 5.68
C GLY A 24 -4.11 12.88 4.95
N GLY A 25 -4.99 13.87 4.95
CA GLY A 25 -4.77 15.13 4.25
C GLY A 25 -4.40 14.92 2.77
N TRP A 26 -5.07 13.98 2.10
CA TRP A 26 -4.74 13.56 0.74
C TRP A 26 -4.91 14.69 -0.27
N VAL A 27 -3.87 14.94 -1.04
CA VAL A 27 -3.84 15.97 -2.10
C VAL A 27 -3.22 15.37 -3.38
N TYR A 28 -3.87 15.60 -4.52
CA TYR A 28 -3.32 15.30 -5.83
C TYR A 28 -3.02 16.61 -6.56
N GLU A 29 -1.75 16.85 -6.87
CA GLU A 29 -1.28 18.06 -7.55
C GLU A 29 -0.05 17.74 -8.41
N ASP A 30 0.04 18.31 -9.58
CA ASP A 30 1.17 18.17 -10.51
C ASP A 30 1.57 16.71 -10.80
N GLY A 31 0.59 15.81 -10.95
CA GLY A 31 0.83 14.39 -11.24
C GLY A 31 1.33 13.58 -10.03
N SER A 32 1.15 14.10 -8.83
CA SER A 32 1.64 13.54 -7.58
C SER A 32 0.53 13.48 -6.53
N LEU A 33 0.30 12.31 -5.95
CA LEU A 33 -0.55 12.15 -4.79
C LEU A 33 0.30 12.20 -3.52
N THR A 34 -0.11 13.00 -2.55
CA THR A 34 0.53 13.07 -1.23
C THR A 34 -0.45 12.75 -0.13
N GLY A 35 0.05 12.14 0.95
CA GLY A 35 -0.71 11.86 2.15
C GLY A 35 0.19 11.86 3.38
N GLN A 36 -0.39 12.05 4.56
CA GLN A 36 0.33 12.21 5.82
C GLN A 36 -0.23 11.28 6.89
N ALA A 37 0.63 10.51 7.52
CA ALA A 37 0.30 9.84 8.78
C ALA A 37 0.72 10.70 9.97
N GLY A 38 -0.09 10.71 11.03
CA GLY A 38 0.28 11.27 12.32
C GLY A 38 1.06 10.28 13.19
N ALA A 39 1.50 10.76 14.37
CA ALA A 39 2.22 9.95 15.35
C ALA A 39 1.42 8.73 15.81
N GLY A 40 2.06 7.58 15.90
CA GLY A 40 1.46 6.32 16.37
C GLY A 40 0.48 5.66 15.38
N GLN A 41 0.35 6.17 14.17
CA GLN A 41 -0.58 5.62 13.17
C GLN A 41 0.06 4.48 12.38
N ASP A 42 -0.55 3.30 12.46
CA ASP A 42 -0.13 2.08 11.75
C ASP A 42 -1.33 1.20 11.44
N ARG A 43 -1.20 0.40 10.39
CA ARG A 43 -2.13 -0.71 10.13
C ARG A 43 -1.36 -2.02 10.28
N PHE A 44 -1.42 -2.57 11.48
CA PHE A 44 -0.71 -3.77 11.85
C PHE A 44 -1.42 -4.50 12.99
N VAL A 45 -1.54 -5.82 12.90
CA VAL A 45 -2.06 -6.68 13.97
C VAL A 45 -0.95 -7.62 14.39
N SER A 46 -0.40 -7.38 15.58
CA SER A 46 0.70 -8.19 16.09
C SER A 46 0.36 -9.68 16.13
N PRO A 47 1.19 -10.58 15.56
CA PRO A 47 0.99 -12.02 15.66
C PRO A 47 1.12 -12.55 17.11
N ALA A 48 1.68 -11.73 18.02
CA ALA A 48 1.79 -12.04 19.45
C ALA A 48 0.63 -11.49 20.28
N ALA A 49 -0.32 -10.76 19.66
CA ALA A 49 -1.49 -10.25 20.37
C ALA A 49 -2.59 -11.32 20.46
N ASP A 50 -3.33 -11.32 21.58
CA ASP A 50 -4.50 -12.20 21.77
C ASP A 50 -5.69 -11.74 20.93
N SER A 51 -5.77 -10.44 20.60
CA SER A 51 -6.81 -9.84 19.77
C SER A 51 -6.36 -9.71 18.33
N ALA A 52 -7.25 -9.97 17.39
CA ALA A 52 -7.03 -9.69 15.97
C ALA A 52 -7.40 -8.25 15.54
N GLU A 53 -7.60 -7.36 16.51
CA GLU A 53 -7.80 -5.94 16.25
C GLU A 53 -6.46 -5.19 16.18
N PRO A 54 -6.27 -4.28 15.22
CA PRO A 54 -5.08 -3.45 15.17
C PRO A 54 -5.04 -2.51 16.39
N ALA A 55 -3.84 -2.28 16.93
CA ALA A 55 -3.64 -1.37 18.05
C ALA A 55 -3.88 0.10 17.67
N SER A 56 -3.74 0.43 16.41
CA SER A 56 -4.00 1.74 15.80
C SER A 56 -4.44 1.54 14.36
N ASP A 57 -4.77 2.63 13.66
CA ASP A 57 -5.09 2.62 12.23
C ASP A 57 -4.26 3.67 11.49
N ALA A 58 -4.10 3.48 10.18
CA ALA A 58 -3.34 4.37 9.31
C ALA A 58 -4.22 4.98 8.22
N PRO A 59 -3.95 6.21 7.78
CA PRO A 59 -4.66 6.84 6.68
C PRO A 59 -4.45 6.07 5.38
N ARG A 60 -5.54 5.75 4.71
CA ARG A 60 -5.57 5.05 3.43
C ARG A 60 -6.52 5.72 2.45
N LEU A 61 -6.14 5.72 1.19
CA LEU A 61 -6.96 6.18 0.07
C LEU A 61 -7.09 5.03 -0.93
N LEU A 62 -8.25 4.37 -0.96
CA LEU A 62 -8.46 3.13 -1.70
C LEU A 62 -9.66 3.22 -2.64
N GLY A 63 -9.61 2.47 -3.75
CA GLY A 63 -10.74 2.30 -4.66
C GLY A 63 -10.85 0.86 -5.14
N THR A 64 -11.97 0.51 -5.76
CA THR A 64 -12.29 -0.85 -6.19
C THR A 64 -12.16 -0.98 -7.71
N PRO A 65 -11.07 -1.57 -8.22
CA PRO A 65 -10.93 -1.86 -9.63
C PRO A 65 -11.79 -3.05 -10.07
N GLU A 66 -12.23 -3.03 -11.31
CA GLU A 66 -12.86 -4.19 -11.95
C GLU A 66 -11.81 -5.13 -12.54
N GLY A 67 -12.07 -6.44 -12.49
CA GLY A 67 -11.25 -7.47 -13.14
C GLY A 67 -9.83 -7.57 -12.58
N ASP A 68 -8.95 -8.21 -13.32
CA ASP A 68 -7.53 -8.28 -13.01
C ASP A 68 -6.88 -6.92 -13.24
N PHE A 69 -5.83 -6.63 -12.45
CA PHE A 69 -5.22 -5.30 -12.50
C PHE A 69 -3.75 -5.28 -12.11
N GLN A 70 -3.10 -4.16 -12.44
CA GLN A 70 -1.85 -3.73 -11.85
C GLN A 70 -1.99 -2.26 -11.41
N LEU A 71 -1.70 -1.96 -10.14
CA LEU A 71 -1.48 -0.60 -9.64
C LEU A 71 0.01 -0.40 -9.43
N ILE A 72 0.54 0.68 -10.00
CA ILE A 72 1.97 1.01 -9.99
C ILE A 72 2.12 2.44 -9.48
N ALA A 73 3.11 2.69 -8.64
CA ALA A 73 3.55 4.05 -8.29
C ALA A 73 5.02 4.06 -7.84
N ARG A 74 5.71 5.16 -8.07
CA ARG A 74 6.96 5.48 -7.40
C ARG A 74 6.64 6.10 -6.05
N VAL A 75 7.05 5.43 -4.99
CA VAL A 75 6.79 5.83 -3.61
C VAL A 75 8.02 6.49 -3.02
N THR A 76 7.82 7.66 -2.38
CA THR A 76 8.80 8.34 -1.54
C THR A 76 8.17 8.55 -0.17
N ALA A 77 8.92 8.41 0.92
CA ALA A 77 8.42 8.64 2.26
C ALA A 77 9.45 9.36 3.13
N ASP A 78 8.96 10.14 4.10
CA ASP A 78 9.77 10.87 5.09
C ASP A 78 10.20 9.91 6.20
N LEU A 79 11.20 9.08 5.94
CA LEU A 79 11.64 7.98 6.78
C LEU A 79 12.50 8.49 7.96
N ALA A 80 11.87 8.96 9.03
CA ALA A 80 12.53 9.54 10.21
C ALA A 80 12.63 8.57 11.39
N ALA A 81 11.67 7.67 11.57
CA ALA A 81 11.61 6.71 12.66
C ALA A 81 11.31 5.29 12.17
N PRO A 82 11.72 4.24 12.92
CA PRO A 82 11.44 2.86 12.52
C PRO A 82 9.95 2.60 12.33
N GLY A 83 9.61 2.04 11.17
CA GLY A 83 8.24 1.78 10.76
C GLY A 83 7.58 2.90 9.95
N ASP A 84 8.21 4.10 9.85
CA ASP A 84 7.73 5.13 8.94
C ASP A 84 7.72 4.61 7.51
N ALA A 85 6.60 4.77 6.80
CA ALA A 85 6.48 4.24 5.45
C ALA A 85 5.44 4.95 4.58
N GLY A 86 5.71 4.92 3.27
CA GLY A 86 4.71 5.03 2.21
C GLY A 86 4.47 3.66 1.59
N ALA A 87 3.22 3.31 1.32
CA ALA A 87 2.87 1.98 0.84
C ALA A 87 1.77 1.98 -0.21
N LEU A 88 1.77 0.97 -1.07
CA LEU A 88 0.58 0.53 -1.77
C LEU A 88 -0.18 -0.46 -0.87
N ALA A 89 -1.49 -0.27 -0.75
CA ALA A 89 -2.35 -1.07 0.13
C ALA A 89 -3.42 -1.82 -0.67
N LEU A 90 -3.82 -2.97 -0.15
CA LEU A 90 -4.82 -3.87 -0.71
C LEU A 90 -5.71 -4.38 0.43
N GLU A 91 -7.03 -4.20 0.32
CA GLU A 91 -7.99 -4.68 1.31
C GLU A 91 -9.10 -5.50 0.62
N VAL A 92 -9.40 -6.67 1.18
CA VAL A 92 -10.49 -7.56 0.72
C VAL A 92 -11.62 -7.57 1.76
N ALA A 93 -11.27 -7.46 3.03
CA ALA A 93 -12.18 -7.36 4.16
C ALA A 93 -11.43 -6.73 5.35
N GLU A 94 -12.14 -6.33 6.38
CA GLU A 94 -11.60 -5.67 7.57
C GLU A 94 -10.36 -6.38 8.16
N ARG A 95 -10.38 -7.73 8.16
CA ARG A 95 -9.32 -8.59 8.71
C ARG A 95 -8.50 -9.31 7.64
N LYS A 96 -8.64 -8.91 6.37
CA LYS A 96 -7.93 -9.49 5.21
C LYS A 96 -7.42 -8.36 4.33
N TRP A 97 -6.18 -8.00 4.54
CA TRP A 97 -5.52 -6.90 3.83
C TRP A 97 -4.02 -7.15 3.69
N ALA A 98 -3.38 -6.39 2.83
CA ALA A 98 -1.94 -6.43 2.63
C ALA A 98 -1.39 -5.05 2.27
N LYS A 99 -0.11 -4.84 2.55
CA LYS A 99 0.62 -3.63 2.12
C LYS A 99 2.00 -4.01 1.61
N LEU A 100 2.45 -3.27 0.59
CA LEU A 100 3.81 -3.29 0.05
C LEU A 100 4.42 -1.92 0.35
N CYS A 101 5.45 -1.88 1.18
CA CYS A 101 5.98 -0.67 1.79
C CYS A 101 7.39 -0.33 1.29
N LEU A 102 7.64 0.97 1.16
CA LEU A 102 8.97 1.54 1.35
C LEU A 102 9.03 2.06 2.78
N GLU A 103 9.78 1.40 3.64
CA GLU A 103 9.75 1.57 5.10
C GLU A 103 11.15 1.73 5.68
N LEU A 104 11.29 2.48 6.77
CA LEU A 104 12.51 2.47 7.59
C LEU A 104 12.48 1.23 8.49
N SER A 105 13.23 0.17 8.14
CA SER A 105 13.17 -1.13 8.83
C SER A 105 14.55 -1.82 8.94
N PRO A 106 15.15 -1.92 10.15
CA PRO A 106 14.83 -1.10 11.33
C PRO A 106 15.46 0.29 11.25
N ASP A 107 16.56 0.47 10.49
CA ASP A 107 17.41 1.67 10.41
C ASP A 107 17.79 2.05 8.98
N ARG A 108 17.30 1.32 7.98
CA ARG A 108 17.55 1.56 6.55
C ARG A 108 16.28 1.49 5.74
N PRO A 109 16.16 2.30 4.66
CA PRO A 109 15.06 2.15 3.72
C PRO A 109 15.00 0.71 3.18
N THR A 110 13.85 0.07 3.34
CA THR A 110 13.67 -1.36 3.07
C THR A 110 12.34 -1.57 2.37
N ILE A 111 12.30 -2.47 1.38
CA ILE A 111 11.05 -2.97 0.83
C ILE A 111 10.52 -4.03 1.79
N CYS A 112 9.35 -3.76 2.36
CA CYS A 112 8.68 -4.63 3.33
C CYS A 112 7.31 -5.04 2.82
N THR A 113 6.80 -6.15 3.32
CA THR A 113 5.45 -6.64 3.02
C THR A 113 4.73 -7.07 4.28
N VAL A 114 3.48 -6.69 4.41
CA VAL A 114 2.58 -7.24 5.42
C VAL A 114 1.40 -7.88 4.72
N VAL A 115 1.06 -9.11 5.10
CA VAL A 115 -0.15 -9.81 4.66
C VAL A 115 -0.92 -10.23 5.90
N THR A 116 -2.11 -9.67 6.08
CA THR A 116 -2.94 -9.93 7.26
C THR A 116 -4.11 -10.84 6.92
N ARG A 117 -4.26 -11.89 7.71
CA ARG A 117 -5.42 -12.77 7.80
C ARG A 117 -5.65 -12.97 9.29
N ASP A 118 -6.46 -12.08 9.88
CA ASP A 118 -6.60 -11.87 11.31
C ASP A 118 -5.33 -11.26 11.95
N HIS A 119 -4.20 -11.91 11.88
CA HIS A 119 -2.90 -11.39 12.33
C HIS A 119 -1.97 -11.12 11.14
N SER A 120 -1.05 -10.17 11.34
CA SER A 120 -0.11 -9.75 10.31
C SER A 120 1.06 -10.71 10.19
N ASP A 121 1.34 -11.10 8.96
CA ASP A 121 2.54 -11.83 8.53
C ASP A 121 3.45 -10.78 7.86
N ASP A 122 4.47 -10.35 8.58
CA ASP A 122 5.39 -9.27 8.22
C ASP A 122 6.74 -9.80 7.76
N ALA A 123 7.28 -9.22 6.69
CA ALA A 123 8.58 -9.62 6.17
C ALA A 123 9.32 -8.48 5.47
N ASN A 124 10.59 -8.31 5.83
CA ASN A 124 11.54 -7.52 5.05
C ASN A 124 11.98 -8.32 3.82
N ALA A 125 11.88 -7.69 2.63
CA ALA A 125 12.35 -8.29 1.38
C ALA A 125 13.82 -7.93 1.12
N PHE A 126 14.12 -6.65 0.95
CA PHE A 126 15.49 -6.18 0.71
C PHE A 126 15.64 -4.68 1.01
N VAL A 127 16.84 -4.31 1.38
CA VAL A 127 17.24 -2.91 1.62
C VAL A 127 17.39 -2.18 0.28
N VAL A 128 17.02 -0.90 0.25
CA VAL A 128 17.23 0.00 -0.87
C VAL A 128 18.09 1.20 -0.41
N ASP A 129 18.92 1.71 -1.31
CA ASP A 129 19.86 2.79 -0.96
C ASP A 129 19.35 4.20 -1.35
N VAL A 130 18.07 4.27 -1.72
CA VAL A 130 17.43 5.52 -2.18
C VAL A 130 16.09 5.73 -1.47
N PRO A 131 15.68 7.01 -1.23
CA PRO A 131 14.45 7.32 -0.50
C PRO A 131 13.18 7.15 -1.34
N SER A 132 13.30 6.64 -2.55
CA SER A 132 12.15 6.38 -3.44
C SER A 132 12.30 5.07 -4.20
N HIS A 133 11.21 4.33 -4.37
CA HIS A 133 11.21 3.09 -5.11
C HIS A 133 9.87 2.86 -5.82
N TRP A 134 9.89 2.19 -6.97
CA TRP A 134 8.67 1.80 -7.66
C TRP A 134 8.09 0.55 -7.01
N LEU A 135 6.82 0.61 -6.70
CA LEU A 135 6.04 -0.49 -6.15
C LEU A 135 4.91 -0.86 -7.10
N ARG A 136 4.57 -2.15 -7.14
CA ARG A 136 3.46 -2.66 -7.93
C ARG A 136 2.69 -3.73 -7.18
N ILE A 137 1.38 -3.56 -7.10
CA ILE A 137 0.41 -4.58 -6.70
C ILE A 137 -0.30 -5.07 -7.95
N SER A 138 -0.37 -6.39 -8.13
CA SER A 138 -1.10 -7.02 -9.23
C SER A 138 -2.12 -8.02 -8.71
N ARG A 139 -3.26 -8.16 -9.42
CA ARG A 139 -4.21 -9.26 -9.26
C ARG A 139 -4.30 -10.06 -10.53
N THR A 140 -4.25 -11.38 -10.41
CA THR A 140 -4.55 -12.34 -11.48
C THR A 140 -5.47 -13.42 -10.88
N GLY A 141 -6.75 -13.37 -11.23
CA GLY A 141 -7.79 -14.18 -10.61
C GLY A 141 -7.89 -13.91 -9.11
N LYS A 142 -7.64 -14.92 -8.26
CA LYS A 142 -7.62 -14.78 -6.79
C LYS A 142 -6.24 -14.50 -6.21
N ALA A 143 -5.19 -14.56 -7.02
CA ALA A 143 -3.82 -14.36 -6.59
C ALA A 143 -3.44 -12.88 -6.68
N PHE A 144 -2.71 -12.42 -5.67
CA PHE A 144 -2.06 -11.11 -5.64
C PHE A 144 -0.55 -11.30 -5.68
N ALA A 145 0.13 -10.39 -6.36
CA ALA A 145 1.58 -10.36 -6.41
C ALA A 145 2.11 -8.95 -6.10
N PHE A 146 3.20 -8.90 -5.37
CA PHE A 146 3.97 -7.70 -5.07
C PHE A 146 5.29 -7.73 -5.83
N HIS A 147 5.60 -6.63 -6.48
CA HIS A 147 6.88 -6.41 -7.15
C HIS A 147 7.40 -5.02 -6.78
N ALA A 148 8.72 -4.89 -6.80
CA ALA A 148 9.40 -3.62 -6.61
C ALA A 148 10.44 -3.41 -7.72
N SER A 149 10.76 -2.15 -8.04
CA SER A 149 11.67 -1.81 -9.12
C SER A 149 12.43 -0.52 -8.83
N PRO A 150 13.72 -0.43 -9.15
CA PRO A 150 14.47 0.82 -9.05
C PRO A 150 14.14 1.81 -10.17
N ASP A 151 13.66 1.33 -11.33
CA ASP A 151 13.49 2.11 -12.55
C ASP A 151 12.05 2.12 -13.12
N GLY A 152 11.15 1.29 -12.55
CA GLY A 152 9.77 1.13 -13.04
C GLY A 152 9.65 0.24 -14.29
N GLU A 153 10.74 -0.30 -14.79
CA GLU A 153 10.82 -1.12 -15.99
C GLU A 153 11.16 -2.58 -15.66
N ARG A 154 12.20 -2.81 -14.86
CA ARG A 154 12.65 -4.14 -14.42
C ARG A 154 12.14 -4.45 -13.04
N TRP A 155 11.26 -5.45 -12.94
CA TRP A 155 10.56 -5.78 -11.73
C TRP A 155 11.22 -6.94 -10.99
N THR A 156 11.46 -6.73 -9.70
CA THR A 156 11.91 -7.77 -8.77
C THR A 156 10.69 -8.36 -8.07
N PHE A 157 10.57 -9.68 -8.08
CA PHE A 157 9.56 -10.40 -7.32
C PHE A 157 9.75 -10.18 -5.81
N VAL A 158 8.68 -9.83 -5.11
CA VAL A 158 8.68 -9.65 -3.67
C VAL A 158 7.84 -10.73 -2.99
N ARG A 159 6.58 -10.89 -3.42
CA ARG A 159 5.67 -11.86 -2.78
C ARG A 159 4.51 -12.23 -3.71
N VAL A 160 4.01 -13.47 -3.59
CA VAL A 160 2.72 -13.90 -4.15
C VAL A 160 1.90 -14.54 -3.04
N PHE A 161 0.60 -14.23 -3.01
CA PHE A 161 -0.29 -14.67 -1.94
C PHE A 161 -1.76 -14.62 -2.36
N THR A 162 -2.66 -15.11 -1.49
CA THR A 162 -4.11 -14.91 -1.60
C THR A 162 -4.63 -14.26 -0.30
N LEU A 163 -5.74 -13.53 -0.36
CA LEU A 163 -6.40 -12.95 0.83
C LEU A 163 -7.78 -13.57 1.10
N GLY A 164 -8.13 -14.63 0.40
CA GLY A 164 -9.44 -15.27 0.58
C GLY A 164 -9.86 -16.07 -0.64
N THR A 165 -11.16 -16.18 -0.84
CA THR A 165 -11.77 -16.87 -1.98
C THR A 165 -11.62 -16.04 -3.28
N ALA A 166 -11.94 -16.65 -4.43
CA ALA A 166 -11.96 -15.93 -5.70
C ALA A 166 -13.03 -14.82 -5.72
N GLU A 167 -14.17 -15.04 -5.05
CA GLU A 167 -15.23 -14.05 -4.93
C GLU A 167 -14.79 -12.85 -4.08
N GLU A 168 -14.19 -13.08 -2.92
CA GLU A 168 -13.64 -12.02 -2.08
C GLU A 168 -12.56 -11.21 -2.82
N ALA A 169 -11.71 -11.86 -3.62
CA ALA A 169 -10.68 -11.17 -4.40
C ALA A 169 -11.27 -10.21 -5.46
N THR A 170 -12.50 -10.46 -5.95
CA THR A 170 -13.15 -9.56 -6.93
C THR A 170 -13.60 -8.23 -6.32
N SER A 171 -13.80 -8.16 -5.01
CA SER A 171 -14.18 -6.95 -4.28
C SER A 171 -12.98 -6.22 -3.62
N ALA A 172 -11.76 -6.63 -3.95
CA ALA A 172 -10.56 -6.02 -3.40
C ALA A 172 -10.46 -4.53 -3.71
N CYS A 173 -10.25 -3.72 -2.67
CA CYS A 173 -9.87 -2.31 -2.80
C CYS A 173 -8.34 -2.21 -2.87
N VAL A 174 -7.82 -1.29 -3.68
CA VAL A 174 -6.39 -1.05 -3.82
C VAL A 174 -6.11 0.45 -3.86
N GLY A 175 -4.94 0.86 -3.37
CA GLY A 175 -4.54 2.27 -3.37
C GLY A 175 -3.33 2.55 -2.52
N PHE A 176 -3.39 3.61 -1.72
CA PHE A 176 -2.26 4.27 -1.08
C PHE A 176 -2.41 4.31 0.44
N LEU A 177 -1.27 4.27 1.14
CA LEU A 177 -1.21 4.31 2.61
C LEU A 177 0.04 5.07 3.05
N ALA A 178 -0.09 5.84 4.15
CA ALA A 178 1.03 6.38 4.91
C ALA A 178 0.96 5.87 6.36
N GLN A 179 2.12 5.66 7.01
CA GLN A 179 2.17 5.23 8.41
C GLN A 179 3.38 5.80 9.15
N SER A 180 3.22 5.95 10.49
CA SER A 180 4.28 6.37 11.41
C SER A 180 4.03 5.77 12.80
N PRO A 181 4.32 4.45 13.00
CA PRO A 181 3.99 3.75 14.25
C PRO A 181 4.80 4.21 15.46
N LYS A 182 6.02 4.70 15.27
CA LYS A 182 6.97 5.08 16.31
C LYS A 182 7.48 6.51 16.20
N GLY A 183 7.18 7.18 15.06
CA GLY A 183 7.58 8.54 14.78
C GLY A 183 6.53 9.58 15.18
N GLU A 184 6.85 10.83 14.91
CA GLU A 184 5.95 11.99 15.11
C GLU A 184 5.03 12.23 13.91
N GLY A 185 5.17 11.43 12.85
CA GLY A 185 4.42 11.48 11.61
C GLY A 185 5.31 11.16 10.40
N CYS A 186 4.67 10.78 9.28
CA CYS A 186 5.37 10.43 8.03
C CYS A 186 4.58 10.92 6.83
N GLY A 187 5.18 11.78 6.01
CA GLY A 187 4.68 12.14 4.69
C GLY A 187 5.00 11.04 3.68
N ALA A 188 4.01 10.68 2.86
CA ALA A 188 4.18 9.77 1.75
C ALA A 188 3.77 10.44 0.43
N ARG A 189 4.57 10.24 -0.62
CA ARG A 189 4.35 10.76 -1.97
C ARG A 189 4.33 9.63 -2.97
N PHE A 190 3.38 9.69 -3.90
CA PHE A 190 3.17 8.71 -4.95
C PHE A 190 3.18 9.42 -6.30
N GLU A 191 4.15 9.09 -7.14
CA GLU A 191 4.38 9.70 -8.46
C GLU A 191 4.38 8.63 -9.55
N GLY A 192 4.18 9.05 -10.81
CA GLY A 192 4.12 8.12 -11.93
C GLY A 192 3.07 7.03 -11.71
N ILE A 193 1.97 7.39 -11.07
CA ILE A 193 0.84 6.49 -10.84
C ILE A 193 0.37 5.94 -12.17
N ALA A 194 0.23 4.63 -12.26
CA ALA A 194 -0.30 3.96 -13.44
C ALA A 194 -1.20 2.80 -13.06
N PHE A 195 -2.28 2.65 -13.79
CA PHE A 195 -3.21 1.54 -13.67
C PHE A 195 -3.29 0.77 -14.98
N ARG A 196 -3.29 -0.56 -14.87
CA ARG A 196 -3.52 -1.45 -16.03
C ARG A 196 -4.66 -2.40 -15.68
N GLY A 197 -5.69 -2.46 -16.51
CA GLY A 197 -6.86 -3.32 -16.33
C GLY A 197 -6.62 -4.78 -16.76
N TYR A 198 -5.44 -5.32 -16.46
CA TYR A 198 -5.07 -6.72 -16.69
C TYR A 198 -3.98 -7.15 -15.70
N GLY A 199 -3.97 -8.43 -15.33
CA GLY A 199 -2.95 -9.00 -14.46
C GLY A 199 -1.59 -9.14 -15.14
N VAL A 200 -0.60 -9.62 -14.40
CA VAL A 200 0.69 -10.03 -14.96
C VAL A 200 0.56 -11.43 -15.60
N GLY A 201 1.28 -11.68 -16.66
CA GLY A 201 1.31 -12.98 -17.32
C GLY A 201 2.01 -14.04 -16.49
N GLU A 202 3.11 -13.67 -15.85
CA GLU A 202 3.84 -14.53 -14.90
C GLU A 202 3.99 -13.81 -13.54
N LEU A 203 3.39 -14.40 -12.51
CA LEU A 203 3.34 -13.80 -11.17
C LEU A 203 4.71 -13.62 -10.51
N ARG A 204 5.70 -14.43 -10.87
CA ARG A 204 7.02 -14.39 -10.23
C ARG A 204 8.00 -13.44 -10.92
N ASP A 205 7.96 -13.30 -12.23
CA ASP A 205 8.83 -12.34 -12.93
C ASP A 205 8.12 -11.02 -13.25
N GLY A 206 6.79 -11.01 -13.16
CA GLY A 206 5.99 -9.81 -13.32
C GLY A 206 5.85 -9.32 -14.77
N SER A 207 6.11 -10.18 -15.75
CA SER A 207 5.91 -9.92 -17.18
C SER A 207 4.43 -9.93 -17.61
#